data_6a8fc9f60942dc17099229133bcc3c4a
#
_entry.id   6a8fc9f60942dc17099229133bcc3c4a
#
_cell.length_a   1.000
_cell.length_b   1.000
_cell.length_c   1.000
_cell.angle_alpha   90.00
_cell.angle_beta   90.00
_cell.angle_gamma   90.00
#
_symmetry.space_group_name_H-M   'P 1'
#
loop_
_entity.id
_entity.type
_entity.pdbx_description
1 polymer ?
#
loop_
_entity_poly.entity_id
_entity_poly.type
_entity_poly.pdbx_seq_one_letter_code
_entity_poly.pdbx_strand_id
1 'polypeptide(L)'
;MHSFDEVHPLQMPTALETGTLNVHGLAGLCAGVRWLLEQGVESLAARENALARLFYEQVRTAPGVTVYGDMTMQPRAPIVALNIGQEDSARVADILWEDYGICVRAGAHCAPLMHKALGTAEQGVVRFSFSHFNTEQEVQQAAQAVCALARELLCE
;
A
#
# COMPACT_ATOMS: atom_id res chain seq x y z
N MET A 1 -36.95 18.17 14.80
CA MET A 1 -37.03 17.87 13.35
C MET A 1 -36.93 19.18 12.63
N HIS A 2 -35.91 19.41 11.82
CA HIS A 2 -35.57 20.69 11.19
C HIS A 2 -35.95 20.72 9.69
N SER A 3 -36.93 19.91 9.28
CA SER A 3 -37.31 19.72 7.87
C SER A 3 -37.91 20.96 7.19
N PHE A 4 -38.25 21.96 7.96
CA PHE A 4 -38.82 23.23 7.46
C PHE A 4 -37.82 24.40 7.54
N ASP A 5 -36.62 24.14 8.05
CA ASP A 5 -35.58 25.17 8.16
C ASP A 5 -34.85 25.30 6.83
N GLU A 6 -34.61 26.53 6.38
CA GLU A 6 -33.88 26.82 5.14
C GLU A 6 -32.36 26.58 5.27
N VAL A 7 -31.86 26.44 6.50
CA VAL A 7 -30.46 26.30 6.80
C VAL A 7 -30.25 25.03 7.63
N HIS A 8 -29.26 24.24 7.22
CA HIS A 8 -28.86 23.04 7.97
C HIS A 8 -28.35 23.40 9.39
N PRO A 9 -28.74 22.67 10.42
CA PRO A 9 -28.26 22.88 11.79
C PRO A 9 -26.73 22.86 11.88
N LEU A 10 -26.17 23.84 12.60
CA LEU A 10 -24.71 23.90 12.83
C LEU A 10 -24.25 23.11 14.06
N GLN A 11 -25.20 22.61 14.84
CA GLN A 11 -24.90 21.90 16.08
C GLN A 11 -24.46 20.45 15.79
N MET A 12 -23.37 20.05 16.40
CA MET A 12 -22.91 18.65 16.34
C MET A 12 -23.79 17.72 17.19
N PRO A 13 -24.01 16.46 16.78
CA PRO A 13 -23.51 15.79 15.57
C PRO A 13 -24.34 16.08 14.31
N THR A 14 -25.51 16.71 14.46
CA THR A 14 -26.51 16.92 13.39
C THR A 14 -25.93 17.66 12.18
N ALA A 15 -24.96 18.56 12.41
CA ALA A 15 -24.26 19.28 11.35
C ALA A 15 -23.58 18.36 10.32
N LEU A 16 -23.14 17.15 10.71
CA LEU A 16 -22.45 16.17 9.86
C LEU A 16 -23.34 14.96 9.51
N GLU A 17 -24.54 14.87 10.08
CA GLU A 17 -25.45 13.75 9.88
C GLU A 17 -26.66 14.20 9.05
N THR A 18 -26.58 14.07 7.74
CA THR A 18 -27.65 14.43 6.82
C THR A 18 -28.40 13.19 6.33
N GLY A 19 -29.70 13.13 6.59
CA GLY A 19 -30.56 12.01 6.20
C GLY A 19 -30.39 10.75 7.05
N THR A 20 -30.78 9.60 6.50
CA THR A 20 -30.69 8.30 7.22
C THR A 20 -29.23 7.85 7.32
N LEU A 21 -28.80 7.52 8.53
CA LEU A 21 -27.45 7.02 8.79
C LEU A 21 -27.20 5.71 8.06
N ASN A 22 -25.95 5.50 7.62
CA ASN A 22 -25.51 4.27 7.01
C ASN A 22 -25.27 3.18 8.09
N VAL A 23 -26.38 2.61 8.58
CA VAL A 23 -26.36 1.62 9.67
C VAL A 23 -25.55 0.36 9.29
N HIS A 24 -25.66 -0.09 8.04
CA HIS A 24 -24.92 -1.26 7.56
C HIS A 24 -23.40 -1.00 7.55
N GLY A 25 -22.98 0.19 7.09
CA GLY A 25 -21.58 0.60 7.14
C GLY A 25 -21.06 0.71 8.57
N LEU A 26 -21.85 1.27 9.49
CA LEU A 26 -21.51 1.37 10.90
C LEU A 26 -21.38 -0.01 11.57
N ALA A 27 -22.28 -0.96 11.24
CA ALA A 27 -22.20 -2.32 11.73
C ALA A 27 -20.93 -3.02 11.22
N GLY A 28 -20.59 -2.87 9.93
CA GLY A 28 -19.36 -3.39 9.35
C GLY A 28 -18.09 -2.80 9.98
N LEU A 29 -18.08 -1.48 10.19
CA LEU A 29 -16.99 -0.79 10.89
C LEU A 29 -16.81 -1.33 12.32
N CYS A 30 -17.91 -1.49 13.05
CA CYS A 30 -17.90 -2.03 14.41
C CYS A 30 -17.32 -3.46 14.44
N ALA A 31 -17.71 -4.31 13.50
CA ALA A 31 -17.17 -5.67 13.37
C ALA A 31 -15.66 -5.65 13.07
N GLY A 32 -15.21 -4.81 12.13
CA GLY A 32 -13.80 -4.65 11.79
C GLY A 32 -12.96 -4.16 12.96
N VAL A 33 -13.42 -3.15 13.70
CA VAL A 33 -12.74 -2.63 14.89
C VAL A 33 -12.63 -3.68 15.98
N ARG A 34 -13.71 -4.44 16.26
CA ARG A 34 -13.68 -5.53 17.23
C ARG A 34 -12.63 -6.58 16.85
N TRP A 35 -12.63 -7.00 15.61
CA TRP A 35 -11.66 -7.97 15.10
C TRP A 35 -10.21 -7.47 15.28
N LEU A 36 -9.91 -6.21 14.94
CA LEU A 36 -8.60 -5.62 15.15
C LEU A 36 -8.17 -5.64 16.62
N LEU A 37 -9.09 -5.30 17.52
CA LEU A 37 -8.83 -5.32 18.96
C LEU A 37 -8.59 -6.75 19.49
N GLU A 38 -9.35 -7.73 18.99
CA GLU A 38 -9.18 -9.15 19.34
C GLU A 38 -7.86 -9.73 18.86
N GLN A 39 -7.39 -9.34 17.65
CA GLN A 39 -6.10 -9.77 17.11
C GLN A 39 -4.91 -9.05 17.78
N GLY A 40 -5.13 -7.85 18.32
CA GLY A 40 -4.10 -6.98 18.87
C GLY A 40 -3.40 -6.15 17.79
N VAL A 41 -3.65 -4.85 17.76
CA VAL A 41 -3.16 -3.92 16.72
C VAL A 41 -1.63 -3.94 16.62
N GLU A 42 -0.94 -3.97 17.75
CA GLU A 42 0.54 -4.02 17.80
C GLU A 42 1.08 -5.34 17.22
N SER A 43 0.41 -6.46 17.48
CA SER A 43 0.79 -7.76 16.94
C SER A 43 0.62 -7.80 15.42
N LEU A 44 -0.50 -7.29 14.92
CA LEU A 44 -0.75 -7.16 13.48
C LEU A 44 0.30 -6.27 12.82
N ALA A 45 0.56 -5.11 13.37
CA ALA A 45 1.56 -4.17 12.86
C ALA A 45 2.97 -4.77 12.85
N ALA A 46 3.35 -5.50 13.91
CA ALA A 46 4.65 -6.17 13.98
C ALA A 46 4.80 -7.24 12.89
N ARG A 47 3.76 -8.07 12.67
CA ARG A 47 3.74 -9.07 11.61
C ARG A 47 3.84 -8.46 10.23
N GLU A 48 3.03 -7.45 9.92
CA GLU A 48 3.02 -6.77 8.62
C GLU A 48 4.37 -6.09 8.32
N ASN A 49 4.97 -5.45 9.32
CA ASN A 49 6.30 -4.86 9.18
C ASN A 49 7.40 -5.93 9.01
N ALA A 50 7.28 -7.11 9.63
CA ALA A 50 8.19 -8.22 9.41
C ALA A 50 8.13 -8.72 7.97
N LEU A 51 6.94 -8.86 7.38
CA LEU A 51 6.74 -9.24 5.99
C LEU A 51 7.34 -8.20 5.02
N ALA A 52 7.08 -6.92 5.26
CA ALA A 52 7.67 -5.84 4.47
C ALA A 52 9.20 -5.83 4.54
N ARG A 53 9.76 -6.08 5.71
CA ARG A 53 11.22 -6.20 5.89
C ARG A 53 11.78 -7.42 5.19
N LEU A 54 11.12 -8.58 5.26
CA LEU A 54 11.52 -9.80 4.56
C LEU A 54 11.63 -9.55 3.05
N PHE A 55 10.64 -8.89 2.46
CA PHE A 55 10.68 -8.50 1.05
C PHE A 55 11.83 -7.54 0.75
N TYR A 56 11.94 -6.46 1.52
CA TYR A 56 12.95 -5.42 1.36
C TYR A 56 14.38 -6.00 1.35
N GLU A 57 14.71 -6.85 2.34
CA GLU A 57 16.05 -7.43 2.46
C GLU A 57 16.45 -8.27 1.24
N GLN A 58 15.49 -8.86 0.56
CA GLN A 58 15.74 -9.65 -0.65
C GLN A 58 15.92 -8.77 -1.90
N VAL A 59 15.09 -7.71 -2.04
CA VAL A 59 15.10 -6.91 -3.28
C VAL A 59 16.12 -5.77 -3.27
N ARG A 60 16.52 -5.25 -2.10
CA ARG A 60 17.40 -4.08 -1.99
C ARG A 60 18.80 -4.26 -2.58
N THR A 61 19.25 -5.50 -2.72
CA THR A 61 20.57 -5.84 -3.27
C THR A 61 20.50 -6.33 -4.71
N ALA A 62 19.28 -6.44 -5.28
CA ALA A 62 19.12 -6.88 -6.66
C ALA A 62 19.63 -5.79 -7.63
N PRO A 63 20.45 -6.13 -8.62
CA PRO A 63 20.94 -5.18 -9.60
C PRO A 63 19.79 -4.46 -10.30
N GLY A 64 19.91 -3.15 -10.49
CA GLY A 64 18.88 -2.33 -11.15
C GLY A 64 17.65 -2.00 -10.30
N VAL A 65 17.49 -2.57 -9.11
CA VAL A 65 16.39 -2.23 -8.20
C VAL A 65 16.76 -1.02 -7.35
N THR A 66 15.92 0.01 -7.39
CA THR A 66 15.99 1.16 -6.49
C THR A 66 14.80 1.13 -5.54
N VAL A 67 15.07 1.02 -4.24
CA VAL A 67 14.01 1.07 -3.21
C VAL A 67 13.96 2.46 -2.60
N TYR A 68 12.75 2.98 -2.43
CA TYR A 68 12.50 4.33 -1.90
C TYR A 68 12.07 4.29 -0.43
N GLY A 69 12.54 5.27 0.32
CA GLY A 69 12.24 5.46 1.75
C GLY A 69 13.19 4.71 2.68
N ASP A 70 13.21 5.16 3.92
CA ASP A 70 14.05 4.59 4.97
C ASP A 70 13.31 3.46 5.70
N MET A 71 13.76 2.23 5.51
CA MET A 71 13.17 1.05 6.15
C MET A 71 13.55 0.90 7.64
N THR A 72 14.44 1.75 8.16
CA THR A 72 14.82 1.75 9.58
C THR A 72 13.90 2.61 10.44
N MET A 73 13.18 3.57 9.82
CA MET A 73 12.25 4.44 10.53
C MET A 73 11.02 3.69 11.03
N GLN A 74 10.60 4.01 12.26
CA GLN A 74 9.39 3.49 12.90
C GLN A 74 8.65 4.62 13.62
N PRO A 75 7.31 4.63 13.67
CA PRO A 75 6.39 3.67 13.01
C PRO A 75 6.29 3.92 11.49
N ARG A 76 6.03 2.87 10.73
CA ARG A 76 5.84 2.96 9.29
C ARG A 76 4.70 2.06 8.79
N ALA A 77 4.14 2.41 7.63
CA ALA A 77 3.23 1.53 6.92
C ALA A 77 4.00 0.32 6.34
N PRO A 78 3.39 -0.87 6.28
CA PRO A 78 4.00 -2.10 5.76
C PRO A 78 4.01 -2.09 4.22
N ILE A 79 4.71 -1.12 3.64
CA ILE A 79 4.85 -0.94 2.20
C ILE A 79 6.31 -0.87 1.79
N VAL A 80 6.61 -1.36 0.58
CA VAL A 80 7.89 -1.16 -0.11
C VAL A 80 7.60 -0.60 -1.49
N ALA A 81 8.19 0.55 -1.80
CA ALA A 81 8.12 1.20 -3.09
C ALA A 81 9.47 1.07 -3.79
N LEU A 82 9.46 0.64 -5.04
CA LEU A 82 10.68 0.43 -5.81
C LEU A 82 10.49 0.74 -7.29
N ASN A 83 11.61 0.91 -7.99
CA ASN A 83 11.70 0.90 -9.46
C ASN A 83 12.78 -0.10 -9.92
N ILE A 84 12.66 -0.55 -11.17
CA ILE A 84 13.65 -1.39 -11.84
C ILE A 84 14.22 -0.57 -13.00
N GLY A 85 15.48 -0.19 -12.90
CA GLY A 85 16.13 0.67 -13.90
C GLY A 85 15.33 1.94 -14.20
N GLN A 86 15.14 2.20 -15.48
CA GLN A 86 14.33 3.33 -15.98
C GLN A 86 12.96 2.88 -16.52
N GLU A 87 12.56 1.64 -16.25
CA GLU A 87 11.30 1.09 -16.74
C GLU A 87 10.09 1.84 -16.17
N ASP A 88 9.06 1.99 -16.99
CA ASP A 88 7.78 2.52 -16.56
C ASP A 88 7.17 1.62 -15.48
N SER A 89 6.76 2.22 -14.39
CA SER A 89 6.17 1.48 -13.27
C SER A 89 4.90 0.70 -13.65
N ALA A 90 4.14 1.17 -14.64
CA ALA A 90 2.96 0.44 -15.13
C ALA A 90 3.38 -0.83 -15.89
N ARG A 91 4.41 -0.74 -16.79
CA ARG A 91 4.95 -1.92 -17.48
C ARG A 91 5.44 -2.98 -16.48
N VAL A 92 6.18 -2.57 -15.46
CA VAL A 92 6.64 -3.49 -14.41
C VAL A 92 5.48 -4.16 -13.68
N ALA A 93 4.42 -3.39 -13.37
CA ALA A 93 3.23 -3.93 -12.71
C ALA A 93 2.47 -4.92 -13.61
N ASP A 94 2.36 -4.64 -14.90
CA ASP A 94 1.70 -5.52 -15.88
C ASP A 94 2.45 -6.86 -15.99
N ILE A 95 3.79 -6.85 -16.12
CA ILE A 95 4.59 -8.08 -16.16
C ILE A 95 4.46 -8.88 -14.85
N LEU A 96 4.51 -8.21 -13.70
CA LEU A 96 4.33 -8.88 -12.41
C LEU A 96 2.96 -9.56 -12.30
N TRP A 97 1.92 -8.96 -12.89
CA TRP A 97 0.60 -9.57 -12.93
C TRP A 97 0.52 -10.71 -13.95
N GLU A 98 0.94 -10.50 -15.20
CA GLU A 98 0.76 -11.44 -16.31
C GLU A 98 1.61 -12.70 -16.14
N ASP A 99 2.89 -12.55 -15.74
CA ASP A 99 3.84 -13.66 -15.69
C ASP A 99 3.92 -14.32 -14.31
N TYR A 100 3.63 -13.56 -13.24
CA TYR A 100 3.80 -14.05 -11.85
C TYR A 100 2.51 -14.04 -11.02
N GLY A 101 1.41 -13.48 -11.53
CA GLY A 101 0.14 -13.37 -10.79
C GLY A 101 0.22 -12.43 -9.57
N ILE A 102 1.16 -11.48 -9.57
CA ILE A 102 1.41 -10.58 -8.44
C ILE A 102 0.75 -9.24 -8.66
N CYS A 103 -0.23 -8.90 -7.81
CA CYS A 103 -0.92 -7.63 -7.84
C CYS A 103 -0.12 -6.57 -7.07
N VAL A 104 0.28 -5.51 -7.76
CA VAL A 104 0.94 -4.34 -7.19
C VAL A 104 0.23 -3.06 -7.63
N ARG A 105 0.64 -1.93 -7.10
CA ARG A 105 0.15 -0.64 -7.58
C ARG A 105 1.28 0.16 -8.19
N ALA A 106 1.11 0.59 -9.44
CA ALA A 106 2.04 1.47 -10.15
C ALA A 106 1.61 2.94 -10.11
N GLY A 107 2.51 3.83 -10.45
CA GLY A 107 2.27 5.25 -10.71
C GLY A 107 2.49 6.19 -9.54
N ALA A 108 1.79 7.32 -9.54
CA ALA A 108 2.01 8.44 -8.61
C ALA A 108 1.28 8.32 -7.25
N HIS A 109 0.43 7.30 -7.05
CA HIS A 109 -0.24 6.99 -5.78
C HIS A 109 -0.99 8.17 -5.11
N CYS A 110 -1.48 9.14 -5.89
CA CYS A 110 -2.07 10.39 -5.40
C CYS A 110 -1.13 11.25 -4.51
N ALA A 111 0.20 11.12 -4.72
CA ALA A 111 1.22 11.81 -3.93
C ALA A 111 2.22 12.61 -4.80
N PRO A 112 1.75 13.57 -5.63
CA PRO A 112 2.59 14.24 -6.61
C PRO A 112 3.77 14.99 -6.01
N LEU A 113 3.63 15.54 -4.81
CA LEU A 113 4.72 16.26 -4.13
C LEU A 113 5.83 15.31 -3.68
N MET A 114 5.47 14.09 -3.24
CA MET A 114 6.45 13.07 -2.87
C MET A 114 7.22 12.60 -4.11
N HIS A 115 6.53 12.35 -5.21
CA HIS A 115 7.17 11.94 -6.46
C HIS A 115 8.12 13.03 -7.03
N LYS A 116 7.77 14.31 -6.89
CA LYS A 116 8.68 15.41 -7.21
C LYS A 116 9.93 15.39 -6.34
N ALA A 117 9.78 15.16 -5.03
CA ALA A 117 10.90 15.11 -4.10
C ALA A 117 11.82 13.90 -4.32
N LEU A 118 11.26 12.77 -4.75
CA LEU A 118 12.00 11.54 -5.06
C LEU A 118 12.56 11.49 -6.49
N GLY A 119 12.19 12.44 -7.37
CA GLY A 119 12.58 12.43 -8.78
C GLY A 119 11.86 11.37 -9.62
N THR A 120 10.71 10.86 -9.15
CA THR A 120 9.97 9.78 -9.81
C THR A 120 8.65 10.24 -10.41
N ALA A 121 8.52 11.54 -10.71
CA ALA A 121 7.25 12.12 -11.17
C ALA A 121 6.78 11.56 -12.51
N GLU A 122 7.71 11.26 -13.43
CA GLU A 122 7.41 10.72 -14.76
C GLU A 122 7.34 9.19 -14.77
N GLN A 123 8.30 8.53 -14.12
CA GLN A 123 8.37 7.05 -14.05
C GLN A 123 7.33 6.44 -13.13
N GLY A 124 6.88 7.17 -12.11
CA GLY A 124 6.12 6.59 -11.00
C GLY A 124 6.98 5.67 -10.13
N VAL A 125 6.33 4.86 -9.31
CA VAL A 125 6.96 3.75 -8.57
C VAL A 125 6.02 2.55 -8.53
N VAL A 126 6.57 1.36 -8.37
CA VAL A 126 5.83 0.13 -8.08
C VAL A 126 5.76 -0.04 -6.57
N ARG A 127 4.55 -0.09 -6.01
CA ARG A 127 4.31 -0.22 -4.58
C ARG A 127 3.79 -1.60 -4.23
N PHE A 128 4.54 -2.30 -3.41
CA PHE A 128 4.11 -3.50 -2.72
C PHE A 128 3.51 -3.12 -1.37
N SER A 129 2.36 -3.67 -1.02
CA SER A 129 1.66 -3.44 0.25
C SER A 129 1.41 -4.78 0.90
N PHE A 130 1.86 -4.93 2.14
CA PHE A 130 1.77 -6.18 2.88
C PHE A 130 0.68 -6.09 3.93
N SER A 131 -0.06 -7.16 4.08
CA SER A 131 -1.16 -7.29 5.01
C SER A 131 -0.91 -8.49 5.93
N HIS A 132 -1.54 -8.46 7.09
CA HIS A 132 -1.61 -9.60 8.00
C HIS A 132 -2.01 -10.92 7.32
N PHE A 133 -2.80 -10.86 6.24
CA PHE A 133 -3.26 -12.06 5.52
C PHE A 133 -2.20 -12.65 4.59
N ASN A 134 -1.14 -11.91 4.27
CA ASN A 134 -0.07 -12.46 3.43
C ASN A 134 0.77 -13.49 4.21
N THR A 135 1.27 -14.48 3.46
CA THR A 135 2.21 -15.48 3.95
C THR A 135 3.64 -15.09 3.62
N GLU A 136 4.60 -15.61 4.39
CA GLU A 136 6.02 -15.43 4.09
C GLU A 136 6.40 -16.04 2.73
N GLN A 137 5.73 -17.13 2.32
CA GLN A 137 5.95 -17.77 1.04
C GLN A 137 5.54 -16.86 -0.12
N GLU A 138 4.38 -16.20 -0.05
CA GLU A 138 3.96 -15.20 -1.05
C GLU A 138 4.94 -14.04 -1.14
N VAL A 139 5.42 -13.56 -0.01
CA VAL A 139 6.41 -12.48 0.05
C VAL A 139 7.74 -12.89 -0.60
N GLN A 140 8.21 -14.11 -0.33
CA GLN A 140 9.43 -14.66 -0.95
C GLN A 140 9.27 -14.85 -2.46
N GLN A 141 8.12 -15.34 -2.92
CA GLN A 141 7.81 -15.46 -4.35
C GLN A 141 7.80 -14.09 -5.03
N ALA A 142 7.19 -13.08 -4.40
CA ALA A 142 7.18 -11.72 -4.92
C ALA A 142 8.59 -11.12 -5.02
N ALA A 143 9.43 -11.34 -4.02
CA ALA A 143 10.82 -10.87 -4.05
C ALA A 143 11.64 -11.58 -5.16
N GLN A 144 11.44 -12.88 -5.33
CA GLN A 144 12.09 -13.65 -6.39
C GLN A 144 11.66 -13.16 -7.77
N ALA A 145 10.36 -12.89 -7.98
CA ALA A 145 9.85 -12.34 -9.22
C ALA A 145 10.48 -10.97 -9.55
N VAL A 146 10.57 -10.06 -8.58
CA VAL A 146 11.26 -8.77 -8.76
C VAL A 146 12.73 -8.96 -9.14
N CYS A 147 13.43 -9.86 -8.47
CA CYS A 147 14.84 -10.13 -8.76
C CYS A 147 15.06 -10.79 -10.14
N ALA A 148 14.14 -11.64 -10.59
CA ALA A 148 14.17 -12.23 -11.92
C ALA A 148 13.92 -11.17 -12.99
N LEU A 149 12.84 -10.42 -12.87
CA LEU A 149 12.49 -9.34 -13.79
C LEU A 149 13.57 -8.26 -13.87
N ALA A 150 14.19 -7.90 -12.76
CA ALA A 150 15.30 -6.94 -12.76
C ALA A 150 16.50 -7.41 -13.57
N ARG A 151 16.80 -8.71 -13.59
CA ARG A 151 17.88 -9.27 -14.40
C ARG A 151 17.53 -9.28 -15.88
N GLU A 152 16.28 -9.61 -16.22
CA GLU A 152 15.79 -9.64 -17.60
C GLU A 152 15.86 -8.24 -18.22
N LEU A 153 15.31 -7.24 -17.54
CA LEU A 153 15.27 -5.85 -18.02
C LEU A 153 16.65 -5.16 -18.08
N LEU A 154 17.66 -5.67 -17.36
CA LEU A 154 19.03 -5.15 -17.48
C LEU A 154 19.82 -5.77 -18.64
N CYS A 155 19.31 -6.86 -19.22
CA CYS A 155 19.96 -7.55 -20.34
C CYS A 155 19.43 -7.10 -21.72
N GLU A 156 18.34 -6.32 -21.75
CA GLU A 156 17.80 -5.67 -22.95
C GLU A 156 18.49 -4.33 -23.21
#